data_e8ce385d0f361278084d083aa6b5e736
#
_entry.id   e8ce385d0f361278084d083aa6b5e736
#
_cell.length_a   1.000
_cell.length_b   1.000
_cell.length_c   1.000
_cell.angle_alpha   90.00
_cell.angle_beta   90.00
_cell.angle_gamma   90.00
#
_symmetry.space_group_name_H-M   'P 1'
#
loop_
_entity.id
_entity.type
_entity.pdbx_description
1 polymer ?
#
loop_
_entity_poly.entity_id
_entity_poly.type
_entity_poly.pdbx_seq_one_letter_code
_entity_poly.pdbx_strand_id
1 'polypeptide(L)'
;IVEHTRGGELPLVGDNVSCTEGVILALKAAGVHTVRVLDATEWVAEAVAPRLPVVQKARLAAVHPTCSSTHLGVNDALLMLAGLVADQAVVPDGWRCCAFAGDRGLLHEELTATATRDEAKAVRQLDADLHLSCNRTCELGLTRATGQTYVHVLEELAARVDSAVGRGA
;
A
#
# COMPACT_ATOMS: atom_id res chain seq x y z
N ILE A 1 2.76 -23.68 -3.76
CA ILE A 1 2.93 -22.51 -4.67
C ILE A 1 3.30 -23.01 -6.06
N VAL A 2 4.41 -23.73 -6.26
CA VAL A 2 4.89 -24.16 -7.58
C VAL A 2 3.84 -24.91 -8.39
N GLU A 3 3.13 -25.84 -7.77
CA GLU A 3 2.04 -26.59 -8.42
C GLU A 3 0.90 -25.67 -8.87
N HIS A 4 0.45 -24.76 -7.97
CA HIS A 4 -0.67 -23.85 -8.26
C HIS A 4 -0.34 -22.76 -9.27
N THR A 5 0.95 -22.43 -9.41
CA THR A 5 1.42 -21.51 -10.46
C THR A 5 1.79 -22.25 -11.76
N ARG A 6 1.48 -23.54 -11.88
CA ARG A 6 1.83 -24.39 -13.03
C ARG A 6 3.33 -24.31 -13.36
N GLY A 7 4.16 -24.45 -12.33
CA GLY A 7 5.62 -24.35 -12.51
C GLY A 7 6.14 -22.93 -12.77
N GLY A 8 5.31 -21.91 -12.63
CA GLY A 8 5.66 -20.50 -12.87
C GLY A 8 5.05 -19.89 -14.14
N GLU A 9 4.17 -20.62 -14.85
CA GLU A 9 3.39 -20.04 -15.97
C GLU A 9 2.46 -18.93 -15.50
N LEU A 10 1.89 -19.08 -14.31
CA LEU A 10 1.02 -18.07 -13.67
C LEU A 10 1.81 -17.31 -12.61
N PRO A 11 1.69 -15.99 -12.53
CA PRO A 11 2.25 -15.24 -11.43
C PRO A 11 1.50 -15.50 -10.13
N LEU A 12 2.17 -15.38 -9.01
CA LEU A 12 1.58 -15.25 -7.69
C LEU A 12 1.43 -13.76 -7.37
N VAL A 13 0.23 -13.32 -7.06
CA VAL A 13 -0.04 -11.93 -6.67
C VAL A 13 -0.35 -11.89 -5.18
N GLY A 14 0.42 -11.12 -4.41
CA GLY A 14 0.19 -10.88 -2.99
C GLY A 14 -0.51 -9.55 -2.75
N ASP A 15 -1.48 -9.52 -1.86
CA ASP A 15 -2.30 -8.35 -1.54
C ASP A 15 -1.80 -7.53 -0.34
N ASN A 16 -0.64 -7.91 0.18
CA ASN A 16 0.02 -7.22 1.28
C ASN A 16 1.52 -7.22 1.05
N VAL A 17 2.10 -6.06 0.86
CA VAL A 17 3.48 -5.91 0.39
C VAL A 17 4.52 -6.56 1.31
N SER A 18 4.32 -6.59 2.62
CA SER A 18 5.24 -7.27 3.54
C SER A 18 5.14 -8.80 3.45
N CYS A 19 3.94 -9.34 3.19
CA CYS A 19 3.76 -10.76 2.93
C CYS A 19 4.35 -11.16 1.57
N THR A 20 4.15 -10.32 0.54
CA THR A 20 4.76 -10.50 -0.78
C THR A 20 6.28 -10.60 -0.68
N GLU A 21 6.94 -9.66 0.03
CA GLU A 21 8.38 -9.70 0.29
C GLU A 21 8.78 -11.00 1.00
N GLY A 22 8.04 -11.39 2.05
CA GLY A 22 8.29 -12.64 2.79
C GLY A 22 8.22 -13.88 1.91
N VAL A 23 7.23 -13.95 1.01
CA VAL A 23 7.09 -15.07 0.05
C VAL A 23 8.26 -15.10 -0.94
N ILE A 24 8.67 -13.95 -1.47
CA ILE A 24 9.84 -13.86 -2.37
C ILE A 24 11.10 -14.41 -1.66
N LEU A 25 11.34 -13.97 -0.43
CA LEU A 25 12.48 -14.42 0.35
C LEU A 25 12.42 -15.93 0.66
N ALA A 26 11.23 -16.46 1.00
CA ALA A 26 11.04 -17.88 1.26
C ALA A 26 11.26 -18.75 0.00
N LEU A 27 10.74 -18.33 -1.15
CA LEU A 27 10.97 -19.03 -2.43
C LEU A 27 12.45 -19.01 -2.81
N LYS A 28 13.11 -17.88 -2.66
CA LYS A 28 14.55 -17.75 -2.89
C LYS A 28 15.36 -18.67 -1.98
N ALA A 29 15.04 -18.74 -0.70
CA ALA A 29 15.68 -19.63 0.26
C ALA A 29 15.45 -21.12 -0.07
N ALA A 30 14.30 -21.47 -0.64
CA ALA A 30 13.97 -22.82 -1.12
C ALA A 30 14.56 -23.15 -2.50
N GLY A 31 15.32 -22.25 -3.13
CA GLY A 31 15.88 -22.46 -4.47
C GLY A 31 14.83 -22.42 -5.60
N VAL A 32 13.64 -21.88 -5.35
CA VAL A 32 12.57 -21.76 -6.33
C VAL A 32 12.68 -20.40 -7.03
N HIS A 33 13.05 -20.42 -8.31
CA HIS A 33 13.26 -19.22 -9.13
C HIS A 33 12.30 -19.10 -10.30
N THR A 34 11.44 -20.10 -10.52
CA THR A 34 10.52 -20.16 -11.66
C THR A 34 9.24 -19.36 -11.44
N VAL A 35 8.84 -19.11 -10.18
CA VAL A 35 7.59 -18.43 -9.85
C VAL A 35 7.82 -16.93 -9.80
N ARG A 36 7.14 -16.19 -10.67
CA ARG A 36 7.07 -14.73 -10.59
C ARG A 36 6.09 -14.33 -9.48
N VAL A 37 6.58 -13.58 -8.50
CA VAL A 37 5.77 -13.03 -7.42
C VAL A 37 5.64 -11.52 -7.63
N LEU A 38 4.42 -11.01 -7.60
CA LEU A 38 4.08 -9.60 -7.77
C LEU A 38 3.34 -9.09 -6.55
N ASP A 39 3.53 -7.85 -6.21
CA ASP A 39 2.63 -7.14 -5.30
C ASP A 39 1.36 -6.69 -6.05
N ALA A 40 0.21 -6.75 -5.38
CA ALA A 40 -1.05 -6.34 -5.98
C ALA A 40 -1.06 -4.86 -6.37
N THR A 41 -0.33 -4.01 -5.64
CA THR A 41 -0.17 -2.58 -5.96
C THR A 41 0.50 -2.41 -7.32
N GLU A 42 1.61 -3.11 -7.54
CA GLU A 42 2.33 -3.11 -8.82
C GLU A 42 1.46 -3.70 -9.95
N TRP A 43 0.89 -4.88 -9.71
CA TRP A 43 0.06 -5.56 -10.72
C TRP A 43 -1.16 -4.75 -11.13
N VAL A 44 -1.86 -4.13 -10.17
CA VAL A 44 -3.02 -3.27 -10.47
C VAL A 44 -2.58 -2.02 -11.22
N ALA A 45 -1.48 -1.40 -10.85
CA ALA A 45 -0.95 -0.23 -11.53
C ALA A 45 -0.65 -0.52 -13.00
N GLU A 46 -0.01 -1.64 -13.30
CA GLU A 46 0.41 -1.99 -14.66
C GLU A 46 -0.74 -2.58 -15.52
N ALA A 47 -1.47 -3.53 -14.95
CA ALA A 47 -2.39 -4.35 -15.73
C ALA A 47 -3.87 -3.92 -15.65
N VAL A 48 -4.29 -3.28 -14.56
CA VAL A 48 -5.70 -2.97 -14.30
C VAL A 48 -5.99 -1.49 -14.48
N ALA A 49 -5.21 -0.62 -13.86
CA ALA A 49 -5.42 0.82 -13.84
C ALA A 49 -5.65 1.45 -15.23
N PRO A 50 -4.93 1.04 -16.31
CA PRO A 50 -5.18 1.59 -17.65
C PRO A 50 -6.56 1.29 -18.23
N ARG A 51 -7.31 0.37 -17.64
CA ARG A 51 -8.64 -0.06 -18.09
C ARG A 51 -9.77 0.44 -17.18
N LEU A 52 -9.42 1.11 -16.07
CA LEU A 52 -10.42 1.61 -15.13
C LEU A 52 -11.09 2.88 -15.67
N PRO A 53 -12.36 3.12 -15.32
CA PRO A 53 -13.02 4.38 -15.63
C PRO A 53 -12.35 5.54 -14.87
N VAL A 54 -12.50 6.75 -15.40
CA VAL A 54 -12.12 7.95 -14.66
C VAL A 54 -13.01 8.09 -13.43
N VAL A 55 -12.38 8.25 -12.27
CA VAL A 55 -13.08 8.37 -10.98
C VAL A 55 -13.06 9.83 -10.50
N GLN A 56 -14.02 10.17 -9.61
CA GLN A 56 -13.97 11.46 -8.93
C GLN A 56 -12.81 11.47 -7.93
N LYS A 57 -11.90 12.43 -8.09
CA LYS A 57 -10.72 12.57 -7.24
C LYS A 57 -11.02 13.41 -5.98
N ALA A 58 -10.32 13.08 -4.91
CA ALA A 58 -10.14 13.96 -3.78
C ALA A 58 -9.12 15.06 -4.13
N ARG A 59 -9.03 16.11 -3.33
CA ARG A 59 -8.05 17.18 -3.53
C ARG A 59 -6.63 16.71 -3.21
N LEU A 60 -6.42 16.07 -2.06
CA LEU A 60 -5.10 15.74 -1.55
C LEU A 60 -5.11 14.37 -0.84
N ALA A 61 -4.13 13.54 -1.16
CA ALA A 61 -3.84 12.30 -0.44
C ALA A 61 -2.48 12.37 0.26
N ALA A 62 -2.43 12.06 1.54
CA ALA A 62 -1.21 11.76 2.28
C ALA A 62 -0.90 10.26 2.10
N VAL A 63 0.25 9.94 1.53
CA VAL A 63 0.65 8.57 1.17
C VAL A 63 1.82 8.13 2.04
N HIS A 64 1.66 6.99 2.70
CA HIS A 64 2.74 6.35 3.46
C HIS A 64 3.31 5.15 2.69
N PRO A 65 4.45 5.28 1.98
CA PRO A 65 5.20 4.13 1.50
C PRO A 65 5.71 3.29 2.67
N THR A 66 5.83 1.99 2.47
CA THR A 66 6.27 1.08 3.53
C THR A 66 7.72 0.66 3.34
N CYS A 67 8.33 0.03 4.34
CA CYS A 67 9.66 -0.55 4.18
C CYS A 67 9.67 -1.57 3.04
N SER A 68 8.70 -2.49 3.04
CA SER A 68 8.61 -3.55 2.03
C SER A 68 8.30 -3.00 0.65
N SER A 69 7.46 -1.96 0.51
CA SER A 69 7.22 -1.33 -0.80
C SER A 69 8.48 -0.66 -1.35
N THR A 70 9.31 -0.11 -0.47
CA THR A 70 10.61 0.45 -0.83
C THR A 70 11.60 -0.64 -1.24
N HIS A 71 11.68 -1.74 -0.49
CA HIS A 71 12.56 -2.87 -0.82
C HIS A 71 12.16 -3.56 -2.14
N LEU A 72 10.87 -3.67 -2.42
CA LEU A 72 10.35 -4.26 -3.66
C LEU A 72 10.35 -3.28 -4.84
N GLY A 73 10.61 -1.99 -4.63
CA GLY A 73 10.61 -0.97 -5.68
C GLY A 73 9.22 -0.58 -6.19
N VAL A 74 8.15 -0.81 -5.40
CA VAL A 74 6.76 -0.56 -5.81
C VAL A 74 6.20 0.80 -5.38
N ASN A 75 7.03 1.69 -4.86
CA ASN A 75 6.59 3.03 -4.41
C ASN A 75 6.02 3.88 -5.54
N ASP A 76 6.60 3.79 -6.75
CA ASP A 76 6.10 4.53 -7.91
C ASP A 76 4.69 4.07 -8.31
N ALA A 77 4.43 2.76 -8.24
CA ALA A 77 3.10 2.19 -8.46
C ALA A 77 2.10 2.68 -7.40
N LEU A 78 2.50 2.70 -6.13
CA LEU A 78 1.67 3.23 -5.05
C LEU A 78 1.30 4.70 -5.28
N LEU A 79 2.27 5.54 -5.61
CA LEU A 79 2.03 6.97 -5.88
C LEU A 79 1.21 7.19 -7.15
N MET A 80 1.42 6.39 -8.18
CA MET A 80 0.61 6.43 -9.40
C MET A 80 -0.86 6.09 -9.10
N LEU A 81 -1.12 5.04 -8.34
CA LEU A 81 -2.49 4.66 -7.94
C LEU A 81 -3.13 5.73 -7.04
N ALA A 82 -2.38 6.32 -6.12
CA ALA A 82 -2.85 7.45 -5.31
C ALA A 82 -3.22 8.65 -6.19
N GLY A 83 -2.48 8.93 -7.26
CA GLY A 83 -2.77 9.95 -8.26
C GLY A 83 -4.02 9.68 -9.12
N LEU A 84 -4.54 8.44 -9.13
CA LEU A 84 -5.84 8.14 -9.75
C LEU A 84 -7.01 8.56 -8.87
N VAL A 85 -6.84 8.56 -7.55
CA VAL A 85 -7.91 8.85 -6.58
C VAL A 85 -7.82 10.24 -5.95
N ALA A 86 -6.70 10.95 -6.15
CA ALA A 86 -6.50 12.32 -5.67
C ALA A 86 -5.80 13.17 -6.74
N ASP A 87 -6.06 14.50 -6.74
CA ASP A 87 -5.39 15.44 -7.64
C ASP A 87 -3.92 15.64 -7.25
N GLN A 88 -3.64 15.57 -5.96
CA GLN A 88 -2.30 15.60 -5.41
C GLN A 88 -2.08 14.40 -4.48
N ALA A 89 -0.95 13.71 -4.63
CA ALA A 89 -0.52 12.63 -3.76
C ALA A 89 0.88 12.96 -3.23
N VAL A 90 1.02 13.09 -1.91
CA VAL A 90 2.26 13.51 -1.28
C VAL A 90 2.70 12.51 -0.21
N VAL A 91 3.99 12.28 -0.12
CA VAL A 91 4.60 11.59 1.01
C VAL A 91 4.90 12.65 2.08
N PRO A 92 4.32 12.53 3.29
CA PRO A 92 4.52 13.53 4.34
C PRO A 92 5.99 13.68 4.75
N ASP A 93 6.39 14.87 5.15
CA ASP A 93 7.70 15.10 5.74
C ASP A 93 7.91 14.22 6.98
N GLY A 94 9.14 13.82 7.22
CA GLY A 94 9.47 12.94 8.34
C GLY A 94 9.08 11.48 8.14
N TRP A 95 8.63 11.11 6.93
CA TRP A 95 8.36 9.72 6.58
C TRP A 95 9.54 8.80 6.90
N ARG A 96 9.23 7.67 7.50
CA ARG A 96 10.15 6.56 7.79
C ARG A 96 9.36 5.28 8.08
N CYS A 97 10.06 4.18 8.35
CA CYS A 97 9.44 2.93 8.77
C CYS A 97 8.48 3.15 9.95
N CYS A 98 7.26 2.64 9.86
CA CYS A 98 6.24 2.74 10.91
C CYS A 98 6.58 1.92 12.17
N ALA A 99 7.62 1.08 12.14
CA ALA A 99 8.07 0.18 13.21
C ALA A 99 7.00 -0.78 13.75
N PHE A 100 5.92 -1.02 13.00
CA PHE A 100 4.86 -1.93 13.43
C PHE A 100 5.36 -3.39 13.46
N ALA A 101 6.11 -3.80 12.42
CA ALA A 101 6.84 -5.07 12.34
C ALA A 101 6.01 -6.30 12.77
N GLY A 102 4.98 -6.62 12.01
CA GLY A 102 4.08 -7.76 12.28
C GLY A 102 3.21 -7.52 13.50
N ASP A 103 3.31 -8.36 14.51
CA ASP A 103 2.55 -8.26 15.78
C ASP A 103 3.22 -7.35 16.83
N ARG A 104 4.49 -6.97 16.62
CA ARG A 104 5.24 -6.13 17.57
C ARG A 104 4.52 -4.83 17.86
N GLY A 105 3.95 -4.16 16.87
CA GLY A 105 3.21 -2.92 17.05
C GLY A 105 1.87 -3.06 17.79
N LEU A 106 1.38 -4.29 17.99
CA LEU A 106 0.24 -4.57 18.85
C LEU A 106 0.69 -4.75 20.30
N LEU A 107 1.88 -5.30 20.52
CA LEU A 107 2.44 -5.58 21.85
C LEU A 107 3.21 -4.39 22.41
N HIS A 108 3.78 -3.53 21.55
CA HIS A 108 4.67 -2.43 21.86
C HIS A 108 4.27 -1.18 21.07
N GLU A 109 3.13 -0.60 21.41
CA GLU A 109 2.59 0.59 20.71
C GLU A 109 3.53 1.80 20.77
N GLU A 110 4.35 1.91 21.82
CA GLU A 110 5.32 2.97 22.02
C GLU A 110 6.40 3.01 20.92
N LEU A 111 6.73 1.86 20.30
CA LEU A 111 7.70 1.79 19.20
C LEU A 111 7.14 2.48 17.95
N THR A 112 5.91 2.16 17.59
CA THR A 112 5.21 2.78 16.46
C THR A 112 4.98 4.27 16.71
N ALA A 113 4.47 4.64 17.90
CA ALA A 113 4.26 6.03 18.26
C ALA A 113 5.55 6.87 18.18
N THR A 114 6.68 6.29 18.60
CA THR A 114 7.99 6.97 18.52
C THR A 114 8.48 7.10 17.07
N ALA A 115 8.39 6.02 16.29
CA ALA A 115 8.86 5.97 14.91
C ALA A 115 8.08 6.93 14.00
N THR A 116 6.76 7.04 14.19
CA THR A 116 5.89 7.84 13.32
C THR A 116 5.66 9.27 13.80
N ARG A 117 6.30 9.72 14.88
CA ARG A 117 6.04 11.02 15.51
C ARG A 117 6.12 12.20 14.55
N ASP A 118 7.21 12.28 13.78
CA ASP A 118 7.48 13.42 12.89
C ASP A 118 6.51 13.39 11.71
N GLU A 119 6.30 12.22 11.11
CA GLU A 119 5.33 12.03 10.04
C GLU A 119 3.91 12.34 10.49
N ALA A 120 3.51 11.85 11.68
CA ALA A 120 2.18 12.14 12.23
C ALA A 120 1.95 13.63 12.47
N LYS A 121 3.00 14.39 12.82
CA LYS A 121 2.93 15.85 12.92
C LYS A 121 2.70 16.48 11.55
N ALA A 122 3.45 16.06 10.53
CA ALA A 122 3.32 16.56 9.18
C ALA A 122 1.93 16.24 8.59
N VAL A 123 1.44 15.00 8.77
CA VAL A 123 0.10 14.58 8.32
C VAL A 123 -1.00 15.47 8.88
N ARG A 124 -0.95 15.79 10.19
CA ARG A 124 -1.94 16.68 10.81
C ARG A 124 -1.93 18.12 10.25
N GLN A 125 -0.82 18.53 9.64
CA GLN A 125 -0.66 19.87 9.03
C GLN A 125 -1.08 19.91 7.55
N LEU A 126 -1.11 18.75 6.87
CA LEU A 126 -1.43 18.67 5.45
C LEU A 126 -2.93 18.90 5.14
N ASP A 127 -3.83 18.69 6.10
CA ASP A 127 -5.27 18.74 5.87
C ASP A 127 -5.69 17.91 4.64
N ALA A 128 -5.16 16.67 4.57
CA ALA A 128 -5.41 15.76 3.46
C ALA A 128 -6.80 15.12 3.56
N ASP A 129 -7.45 14.94 2.42
CA ASP A 129 -8.78 14.32 2.33
C ASP A 129 -8.67 12.78 2.44
N LEU A 130 -7.53 12.22 1.99
CA LEU A 130 -7.26 10.78 2.00
C LEU A 130 -5.92 10.49 2.67
N HIS A 131 -5.87 9.32 3.31
CA HIS A 131 -4.65 8.81 3.96
C HIS A 131 -4.44 7.37 3.48
N LEU A 132 -3.40 7.15 2.69
CA LEU A 132 -3.21 5.93 1.91
C LEU A 132 -1.91 5.22 2.25
N SER A 133 -1.93 3.90 2.20
CA SER A 133 -0.75 3.05 2.26
C SER A 133 -0.97 1.77 1.44
N CYS A 134 -0.04 0.81 1.50
CA CYS A 134 -0.13 -0.49 0.82
C CYS A 134 0.19 -1.65 1.77
N ASN A 135 0.07 -1.45 3.08
CA ASN A 135 0.34 -2.50 4.07
C ASN A 135 -0.50 -2.32 5.32
N ARG A 136 -1.35 -3.28 5.61
CA ARG A 136 -2.36 -3.24 6.68
C ARG A 136 -1.80 -2.85 8.06
N THR A 137 -0.64 -3.36 8.44
CA THR A 137 -0.05 -3.03 9.74
C THR A 137 0.45 -1.59 9.80
N CYS A 138 0.97 -1.03 8.69
CA CYS A 138 1.34 0.39 8.63
C CYS A 138 0.09 1.27 8.67
N GLU A 139 -0.99 0.90 7.97
CA GLU A 139 -2.28 1.61 8.03
C GLU A 139 -2.78 1.72 9.48
N LEU A 140 -2.76 0.60 10.22
CA LEU A 140 -3.16 0.58 11.63
C LEU A 140 -2.26 1.47 12.48
N GLY A 141 -0.93 1.37 12.30
CA GLY A 141 0.05 2.17 13.05
C GLY A 141 -0.10 3.67 12.79
N LEU A 142 -0.24 4.06 11.52
CA LEU A 142 -0.43 5.46 11.14
C LEU A 142 -1.80 6.00 11.58
N THR A 143 -2.86 5.19 11.50
CA THR A 143 -4.19 5.57 12.00
C THR A 143 -4.12 5.92 13.49
N ARG A 144 -3.47 5.09 14.30
CA ARG A 144 -3.28 5.35 15.74
C ARG A 144 -2.44 6.61 15.99
N ALA A 145 -1.35 6.78 15.23
CA ALA A 145 -0.41 7.87 15.45
C ALA A 145 -0.94 9.25 15.01
N THR A 146 -1.73 9.27 13.93
CA THR A 146 -2.21 10.52 13.32
C THR A 146 -3.61 10.92 13.80
N GLY A 147 -4.43 9.94 14.18
CA GLY A 147 -5.87 10.09 14.39
C GLY A 147 -6.67 10.15 13.08
N GLN A 148 -6.01 9.97 11.92
CA GLN A 148 -6.62 9.93 10.60
C GLN A 148 -6.70 8.48 10.11
N THR A 149 -7.81 8.07 9.50
CA THR A 149 -7.98 6.69 9.03
C THR A 149 -7.14 6.45 7.79
N TYR A 150 -6.08 5.65 7.91
CA TYR A 150 -5.31 5.15 6.77
C TYR A 150 -5.98 3.91 6.20
N VAL A 151 -6.08 3.85 4.87
CA VAL A 151 -6.66 2.72 4.13
C VAL A 151 -5.70 2.25 3.05
N HIS A 152 -5.89 1.02 2.58
CA HIS A 152 -5.13 0.50 1.46
C HIS A 152 -5.49 1.25 0.17
N VAL A 153 -4.49 1.63 -0.62
CA VAL A 153 -4.70 2.38 -1.87
C VAL A 153 -5.65 1.65 -2.83
N LEU A 154 -5.62 0.32 -2.86
CA LEU A 154 -6.51 -0.47 -3.70
C LEU A 154 -7.95 -0.49 -3.19
N GLU A 155 -8.18 -0.42 -1.87
CA GLU A 155 -9.52 -0.31 -1.30
C GLU A 155 -10.16 1.04 -1.68
N GLU A 156 -9.41 2.13 -1.54
CA GLU A 156 -9.88 3.45 -1.95
C GLU A 156 -10.18 3.52 -3.45
N LEU A 157 -9.29 2.97 -4.27
CA LEU A 157 -9.47 2.91 -5.72
C LEU A 157 -10.73 2.12 -6.08
N ALA A 158 -10.94 0.95 -5.49
CA ALA A 158 -12.11 0.11 -5.72
C ALA A 158 -13.40 0.85 -5.34
N ALA A 159 -13.46 1.47 -4.16
CA ALA A 159 -14.63 2.21 -3.71
C ALA A 159 -15.01 3.36 -4.67
N ARG A 160 -14.02 4.05 -5.26
CA ARG A 160 -14.26 5.11 -6.24
C ARG A 160 -14.72 4.57 -7.58
N VAL A 161 -14.15 3.47 -8.04
CA VAL A 161 -14.57 2.78 -9.26
C VAL A 161 -16.01 2.32 -9.13
N ASP A 162 -16.39 1.65 -8.04
CA ASP A 162 -17.76 1.22 -7.78
C ASP A 162 -18.73 2.40 -7.77
N SER A 163 -18.34 3.51 -7.14
CA SER A 163 -19.13 4.75 -7.14
C SER A 163 -19.28 5.37 -8.54
N ALA A 164 -18.30 5.24 -9.40
CA ALA A 164 -18.33 5.75 -10.77
C ALA A 164 -19.22 4.87 -11.67
N VAL A 165 -19.13 3.54 -11.53
CA VAL A 165 -19.94 2.57 -12.29
C VAL A 165 -21.39 2.59 -11.83
N GLY A 166 -21.65 2.62 -10.52
CA GLY A 166 -23.01 2.63 -9.95
C GLY A 166 -23.82 3.91 -10.25
N ARG A 167 -23.16 5.00 -10.66
CA ARG A 167 -23.84 6.24 -11.10
C ARG A 167 -24.20 6.21 -12.59
N GLY A 168 -23.76 5.23 -13.34
CA GLY A 168 -24.03 5.05 -14.76
C GLY A 168 -25.13 4.02 -15.07
N ALA A 169 -25.73 3.39 -14.04
CA ALA A 169 -26.86 2.48 -14.15
C ALA A 169 -28.14 3.17 -13.63
#